data_0f1c7ade64fc2ffec429e330e7c881a5
#
_entry.id   0f1c7ade64fc2ffec429e330e7c881a5
#
_cell.length_a   1.000
_cell.length_b   1.000
_cell.length_c   1.000
_cell.angle_alpha   90.00
_cell.angle_beta   90.00
_cell.angle_gamma   90.00
#
_symmetry.space_group_name_H-M   'P 1'
#
loop_
_entity.id
_entity.type
_entity.pdbx_description
1 polymer ?
#
loop_
_entity_poly.entity_id
_entity_poly.type
_entity_poly.pdbx_seq_one_letter_code
_entity_poly.pdbx_strand_id
1 'polypeptide(L)'
;MPVRESTMDDKKTQLTDIVGETAVIDNPRLEEALSLDHNRSRFLKSHLMVQPGNVDEVQKIVLWANQTLTPLVPLSSGPPHFRGDSIPTAPEAVMVDLSRMKRIPKINRRNRLVLIEPGVTFDQLLPALHKEGLRIAMPLLPRANKSVLASLLEREPVMSPKYQWNLLEPLRSLEIVWGNGDKFYSGSGVLRGEKDEDWEQGLVPVWGPGPAQLDFYKFVSAAQGSMGIVTWASVKCEVFPELRKLFFVPAEKLEDLVAFTYQLLKFRFGDELFVANNACLAYMLAGTADEVQSLRETLPSWAVIVGIGGGHILAEERVRAREADIRDIARQSGLKMVADIPGCRGDAMLELLLKPSGEPYWKLRYKGEAQELFFLTTLDRAPSFVATIGDTAGMQQYPAEDIGVYLQPVHQGVGCHCEFVLPFSRSNQAEVKRIQELFRDASYRLFRQGAYFSRPYGMWADMVFNADGGTMNAIRKIKAIFDPHNVMNPGKLCF
;
A
#
# COMPACT_ATOMS: atom_id res chain seq x y z
N MET A 1 -32.28 28.52 -0.52
CA MET A 1 -33.41 27.58 -0.48
C MET A 1 -32.98 26.44 0.44
N PRO A 2 -33.83 25.95 1.35
CA PRO A 2 -33.49 24.79 2.14
C PRO A 2 -33.27 23.61 1.19
N VAL A 3 -32.10 22.94 1.31
CA VAL A 3 -31.82 21.70 0.61
C VAL A 3 -32.88 20.70 1.07
N ARG A 4 -33.74 20.24 0.17
CA ARG A 4 -34.65 19.14 0.46
C ARG A 4 -33.79 17.93 0.79
N GLU A 5 -33.95 17.35 1.98
CA GLU A 5 -33.35 16.05 2.29
C GLU A 5 -33.84 15.06 1.24
N SER A 6 -32.94 14.62 0.36
CA SER A 6 -33.27 13.62 -0.65
C SER A 6 -33.38 12.26 0.03
N THR A 7 -34.43 11.52 -0.26
CA THR A 7 -34.59 10.16 0.25
C THR A 7 -33.54 9.23 -0.37
N MET A 8 -33.33 8.05 0.21
CA MET A 8 -32.38 7.06 -0.34
C MET A 8 -32.81 6.63 -1.76
N ASP A 9 -34.09 6.52 -2.02
CA ASP A 9 -34.64 6.18 -3.35
C ASP A 9 -34.39 7.31 -4.36
N ASP A 10 -34.45 8.58 -3.94
CA ASP A 10 -34.10 9.72 -4.80
C ASP A 10 -32.63 9.68 -5.17
N LYS A 11 -31.74 9.38 -4.20
CA LYS A 11 -30.28 9.25 -4.42
C LYS A 11 -29.99 8.11 -5.41
N LYS A 12 -30.64 6.96 -5.23
CA LYS A 12 -30.49 5.80 -6.11
C LYS A 12 -30.90 6.14 -7.54
N THR A 13 -32.04 6.78 -7.72
CA THR A 13 -32.54 7.20 -9.04
C THR A 13 -31.56 8.14 -9.73
N GLN A 14 -31.09 9.20 -9.02
CA GLN A 14 -30.16 10.17 -9.58
C GLN A 14 -28.81 9.54 -9.96
N LEU A 15 -28.30 8.62 -9.14
CA LEU A 15 -27.07 7.90 -9.46
C LEU A 15 -27.26 6.94 -10.63
N THR A 16 -28.43 6.30 -10.75
CA THR A 16 -28.77 5.45 -11.90
C THR A 16 -28.77 6.25 -13.21
N ASP A 17 -29.22 7.49 -13.18
CA ASP A 17 -29.18 8.40 -14.37
C ASP A 17 -27.75 8.73 -14.79
N ILE A 18 -26.79 8.69 -13.86
CA ILE A 18 -25.37 8.98 -14.14
C ILE A 18 -24.62 7.76 -14.70
N VAL A 19 -24.78 6.58 -14.09
CA VAL A 19 -23.92 5.41 -14.37
C VAL A 19 -24.66 4.21 -14.96
N GLY A 20 -25.99 4.27 -15.03
CA GLY A 20 -26.88 3.17 -15.46
C GLY A 20 -27.27 2.23 -14.30
N GLU A 21 -28.40 1.56 -14.46
CA GLU A 21 -29.03 0.74 -13.43
C GLU A 21 -28.11 -0.40 -12.92
N THR A 22 -27.38 -1.05 -13.81
CA THR A 22 -26.50 -2.18 -13.46
C THR A 22 -25.25 -1.77 -12.66
N ALA A 23 -24.96 -0.48 -12.59
CA ALA A 23 -23.80 0.07 -11.90
C ALA A 23 -24.14 0.73 -10.55
N VAL A 24 -25.39 0.64 -10.11
CA VAL A 24 -25.84 1.07 -8.77
C VAL A 24 -26.22 -0.17 -7.97
N ILE A 25 -25.53 -0.41 -6.87
CA ILE A 25 -25.74 -1.53 -5.96
C ILE A 25 -26.39 -1.00 -4.69
N ASP A 26 -27.57 -1.52 -4.39
CA ASP A 26 -28.31 -1.23 -3.16
C ASP A 26 -28.28 -2.49 -2.28
N ASN A 27 -27.44 -2.49 -1.25
CA ASN A 27 -27.25 -3.64 -0.37
C ASN A 27 -27.11 -3.20 1.09
N PRO A 28 -28.07 -3.53 1.96
CA PRO A 28 -28.02 -3.16 3.38
C PRO A 28 -26.89 -3.84 4.18
N ARG A 29 -26.18 -4.82 3.60
CA ARG A 29 -25.03 -5.50 4.19
C ARG A 29 -23.73 -5.23 3.44
N LEU A 30 -23.65 -4.14 2.70
CA LEU A 30 -22.50 -3.81 1.87
C LEU A 30 -21.18 -3.79 2.67
N GLU A 31 -21.21 -3.23 3.85
CA GLU A 31 -20.04 -3.10 4.73
C GLU A 31 -19.54 -4.43 5.26
N GLU A 32 -20.43 -5.36 5.57
CA GLU A 32 -20.06 -6.70 6.04
C GLU A 32 -19.29 -7.47 4.97
N ALA A 33 -19.60 -7.21 3.70
CA ALA A 33 -18.95 -7.83 2.57
C ALA A 33 -17.58 -7.19 2.24
N LEU A 34 -17.37 -5.92 2.59
CA LEU A 34 -16.19 -5.15 2.18
C LEU A 34 -15.08 -5.11 3.23
N SER A 35 -15.40 -5.16 4.54
CA SER A 35 -14.43 -4.85 5.59
C SER A 35 -14.17 -5.98 6.56
N LEU A 36 -12.87 -6.23 6.81
CA LEU A 36 -12.36 -7.00 7.95
C LEU A 36 -11.79 -6.10 9.06
N ASP A 37 -12.03 -4.79 9.01
CA ASP A 37 -11.50 -3.89 10.03
C ASP A 37 -12.13 -4.16 11.40
N HIS A 38 -11.28 -4.45 12.38
CA HIS A 38 -11.67 -4.86 13.73
C HIS A 38 -11.84 -3.67 14.69
N ASN A 39 -11.41 -2.48 14.32
CA ASN A 39 -11.54 -1.26 15.13
C ASN A 39 -12.95 -0.61 15.03
N ARG A 40 -13.99 -1.42 15.02
CA ARG A 40 -15.40 -1.13 14.69
C ARG A 40 -16.15 -0.17 15.61
N SER A 41 -15.55 0.78 16.28
CA SER A 41 -16.28 1.58 17.27
C SER A 41 -17.18 2.71 16.69
N ARG A 42 -17.18 2.97 15.37
CA ARG A 42 -17.96 4.07 14.76
C ARG A 42 -18.39 3.81 13.30
N PHE A 43 -18.93 2.65 12.97
CA PHE A 43 -19.43 2.40 11.62
C PHE A 43 -20.83 2.97 11.40
N LEU A 44 -20.95 3.82 10.40
CA LEU A 44 -22.23 4.26 9.88
C LEU A 44 -22.52 3.44 8.61
N LYS A 45 -23.71 2.85 8.55
CA LYS A 45 -24.08 1.95 7.44
C LYS A 45 -24.20 2.74 6.14
N SER A 46 -23.50 2.26 5.10
CA SER A 46 -23.77 2.63 3.72
C SER A 46 -24.60 1.53 3.07
N HIS A 47 -25.62 1.91 2.32
CA HIS A 47 -26.47 0.99 1.56
C HIS A 47 -26.21 1.07 0.06
N LEU A 48 -25.69 2.21 -0.41
CA LEU A 48 -25.48 2.47 -1.83
C LEU A 48 -24.01 2.40 -2.22
N MET A 49 -23.75 1.67 -3.29
CA MET A 49 -22.48 1.68 -4.00
C MET A 49 -22.72 2.03 -5.46
N VAL A 50 -21.89 2.90 -6.01
CA VAL A 50 -21.92 3.27 -7.43
C VAL A 50 -20.61 2.88 -8.09
N GLN A 51 -20.68 2.32 -9.29
CA GLN A 51 -19.53 1.83 -10.04
C GLN A 51 -19.36 2.61 -11.35
N PRO A 52 -18.68 3.76 -11.35
CA PRO A 52 -18.40 4.50 -12.57
C PRO A 52 -17.47 3.72 -13.53
N GLY A 53 -17.69 3.86 -14.83
CA GLY A 53 -16.88 3.22 -15.87
C GLY A 53 -15.87 4.16 -16.54
N ASN A 54 -15.94 5.47 -16.29
CA ASN A 54 -15.09 6.48 -16.89
C ASN A 54 -15.00 7.76 -16.04
N VAL A 55 -14.09 8.67 -16.43
CA VAL A 55 -13.84 9.91 -15.68
C VAL A 55 -15.02 10.86 -15.67
N ASP A 56 -15.84 10.91 -16.73
CA ASP A 56 -16.99 11.81 -16.80
C ASP A 56 -18.10 11.38 -15.83
N GLU A 57 -18.30 10.08 -15.66
CA GLU A 57 -19.20 9.54 -14.63
C GLU A 57 -18.69 9.86 -13.23
N VAL A 58 -17.37 9.72 -12.97
CA VAL A 58 -16.75 10.13 -11.69
C VAL A 58 -17.00 11.60 -11.42
N GLN A 59 -16.76 12.47 -12.39
CA GLN A 59 -16.99 13.91 -12.24
C GLN A 59 -18.47 14.23 -11.93
N LYS A 60 -19.40 13.62 -12.66
CA LYS A 60 -20.85 13.81 -12.43
C LYS A 60 -21.27 13.35 -11.04
N ILE A 61 -20.71 12.22 -10.53
CA ILE A 61 -20.98 11.73 -9.17
C ILE A 61 -20.49 12.75 -8.13
N VAL A 62 -19.26 13.31 -8.30
CA VAL A 62 -18.71 14.30 -7.39
C VAL A 62 -19.53 15.60 -7.40
N LEU A 63 -19.93 16.08 -8.58
CA LEU A 63 -20.78 17.27 -8.70
C LEU A 63 -22.16 17.02 -8.08
N TRP A 64 -22.76 15.87 -8.28
CA TRP A 64 -24.00 15.45 -7.62
C TRP A 64 -23.85 15.43 -6.10
N ALA A 65 -22.75 14.88 -5.60
CA ALA A 65 -22.47 14.83 -4.16
C ALA A 65 -22.35 16.24 -3.54
N ASN A 66 -21.76 17.20 -4.25
CA ASN A 66 -21.70 18.61 -3.83
C ASN A 66 -23.09 19.27 -3.78
N GLN A 67 -23.98 18.95 -4.74
CA GLN A 67 -25.35 19.49 -4.78
C GLN A 67 -26.24 18.92 -3.68
N THR A 68 -26.04 17.64 -3.35
CA THR A 68 -26.86 16.92 -2.35
C THR A 68 -26.21 16.87 -0.96
N LEU A 69 -24.98 17.36 -0.83
CA LEU A 69 -24.15 17.24 0.36
C LEU A 69 -24.00 15.78 0.83
N THR A 70 -23.95 14.85 -0.10
CA THR A 70 -23.83 13.43 0.17
C THR A 70 -22.36 13.01 0.26
N PRO A 71 -21.91 12.40 1.37
CA PRO A 71 -20.54 11.91 1.50
C PRO A 71 -20.23 10.78 0.50
N LEU A 72 -19.03 10.81 -0.08
CA LEU A 72 -18.52 9.79 -0.99
C LEU A 72 -17.32 9.06 -0.35
N VAL A 73 -17.29 7.74 -0.47
CA VAL A 73 -16.15 6.91 -0.02
C VAL A 73 -15.57 6.16 -1.22
N PRO A 74 -14.47 6.66 -1.81
CA PRO A 74 -13.87 6.00 -2.97
C PRO A 74 -13.11 4.73 -2.57
N LEU A 75 -13.23 3.69 -3.39
CA LEU A 75 -12.47 2.45 -3.31
C LEU A 75 -12.17 1.92 -4.71
N SER A 76 -11.11 1.13 -4.85
CA SER A 76 -10.67 0.58 -6.14
C SER A 76 -10.13 -0.84 -6.05
N SER A 77 -9.80 -1.30 -4.84
CA SER A 77 -9.34 -2.67 -4.60
C SER A 77 -10.52 -3.59 -4.30
N GLY A 78 -10.40 -4.87 -4.70
CA GLY A 78 -11.34 -5.89 -4.25
C GLY A 78 -11.27 -6.10 -2.72
N PRO A 79 -12.36 -6.59 -2.10
CA PRO A 79 -12.38 -6.92 -0.68
C PRO A 79 -11.40 -8.07 -0.37
N PRO A 80 -11.02 -8.26 0.92
CA PRO A 80 -11.39 -7.48 2.09
C PRO A 80 -10.53 -6.22 2.28
N HIS A 81 -11.04 -5.22 3.02
CA HIS A 81 -10.33 -4.00 3.41
C HIS A 81 -9.98 -4.06 4.89
N PHE A 82 -8.74 -3.65 5.26
CA PHE A 82 -8.18 -3.91 6.60
C PHE A 82 -7.93 -2.65 7.43
N ARG A 83 -7.89 -1.46 6.80
CA ARG A 83 -7.34 -0.24 7.43
C ARG A 83 -8.38 0.81 7.76
N GLY A 84 -9.65 0.56 7.47
CA GLY A 84 -10.75 1.47 7.76
C GLY A 84 -10.85 2.72 6.87
N ASP A 85 -10.00 2.87 5.87
CA ASP A 85 -10.02 3.97 4.89
C ASP A 85 -11.27 3.94 4.00
N SER A 86 -11.76 2.75 3.69
CA SER A 86 -12.97 2.50 2.89
C SER A 86 -14.26 2.35 3.72
N ILE A 87 -14.20 2.64 5.02
CA ILE A 87 -15.38 2.55 5.87
C ILE A 87 -16.00 3.92 6.07
N PRO A 88 -17.31 4.10 5.81
CA PRO A 88 -18.00 5.36 6.03
C PRO A 88 -17.93 5.80 7.50
N THR A 89 -17.64 7.08 7.72
CA THR A 89 -17.69 7.73 9.05
C THR A 89 -18.77 8.81 9.11
N ALA A 90 -19.42 9.08 7.98
CA ALA A 90 -20.57 9.96 7.86
C ALA A 90 -21.83 9.16 7.48
N PRO A 91 -23.02 9.56 7.96
CA PRO A 91 -24.27 8.89 7.62
C PRO A 91 -24.58 9.03 6.14
N GLU A 92 -25.31 8.04 5.60
CA GLU A 92 -25.80 8.02 4.20
C GLU A 92 -24.71 8.21 3.14
N ALA A 93 -23.47 7.88 3.45
CA ALA A 93 -22.38 7.94 2.49
C ALA A 93 -22.62 6.95 1.33
N VAL A 94 -22.20 7.35 0.14
CA VAL A 94 -22.22 6.50 -1.06
C VAL A 94 -20.80 5.98 -1.32
N MET A 95 -20.68 4.65 -1.48
CA MET A 95 -19.42 4.02 -1.87
C MET A 95 -19.21 4.22 -3.37
N VAL A 96 -18.03 4.69 -3.78
CA VAL A 96 -17.65 4.86 -5.19
C VAL A 96 -16.60 3.81 -5.54
N ASP A 97 -17.06 2.70 -6.11
CA ASP A 97 -16.20 1.58 -6.50
C ASP A 97 -15.65 1.76 -7.92
N LEU A 98 -14.35 2.02 -8.02
CA LEU A 98 -13.65 2.28 -9.28
C LEU A 98 -13.21 0.99 -10.00
N SER A 99 -13.62 -0.19 -9.57
CA SER A 99 -13.18 -1.49 -10.11
C SER A 99 -13.57 -1.72 -11.58
N ARG A 100 -14.59 -1.00 -12.10
CA ARG A 100 -14.95 -1.02 -13.52
C ARG A 100 -13.94 -0.26 -14.40
N MET A 101 -13.23 0.72 -13.86
CA MET A 101 -12.17 1.47 -14.54
C MET A 101 -10.86 0.66 -14.46
N LYS A 102 -10.71 -0.35 -15.33
CA LYS A 102 -9.62 -1.35 -15.28
C LYS A 102 -8.84 -1.47 -16.60
N ARG A 103 -8.85 -0.43 -17.41
CA ARG A 103 -8.08 -0.42 -18.66
C ARG A 103 -6.59 -0.24 -18.38
N ILE A 104 -5.75 -0.83 -19.24
CA ILE A 104 -4.32 -0.58 -19.38
C ILE A 104 -4.13 0.06 -20.77
N PRO A 105 -4.35 1.38 -20.91
CA PRO A 105 -4.42 2.02 -22.23
C PRO A 105 -3.11 1.91 -23.01
N LYS A 106 -1.97 1.94 -22.33
CA LYS A 106 -0.65 1.91 -23.00
C LYS A 106 0.42 1.26 -22.12
N ILE A 107 1.18 0.33 -22.71
CA ILE A 107 2.48 -0.10 -22.18
C ILE A 107 3.55 0.45 -23.14
N ASN A 108 4.40 1.34 -22.67
CA ASN A 108 5.48 1.91 -23.45
C ASN A 108 6.81 1.29 -23.04
N ARG A 109 7.20 0.22 -23.73
CA ARG A 109 8.43 -0.51 -23.47
C ARG A 109 9.68 0.36 -23.59
N ARG A 110 9.74 1.24 -24.59
CA ARG A 110 10.91 2.11 -24.85
C ARG A 110 11.14 3.10 -23.72
N ASN A 111 10.07 3.75 -23.26
CA ASN A 111 10.12 4.74 -22.17
C ASN A 111 9.93 4.11 -20.80
N ARG A 112 9.66 2.81 -20.73
CA ARG A 112 9.45 2.05 -19.48
C ARG A 112 8.35 2.66 -18.61
N LEU A 113 7.19 2.81 -19.21
CA LEU A 113 5.99 3.36 -18.57
C LEU A 113 4.78 2.52 -18.91
N VAL A 114 3.86 2.47 -17.98
CA VAL A 114 2.51 1.93 -18.19
C VAL A 114 1.47 2.94 -17.71
N LEU A 115 0.39 3.06 -18.46
CA LEU A 115 -0.80 3.80 -18.07
C LEU A 115 -1.81 2.83 -17.51
N ILE A 116 -2.38 3.14 -16.35
CA ILE A 116 -3.37 2.32 -15.68
C ILE A 116 -4.52 3.16 -15.13
N GLU A 117 -5.70 2.60 -15.16
CA GLU A 117 -6.87 3.07 -14.44
C GLU A 117 -6.91 2.50 -13.00
N PRO A 118 -7.69 3.08 -12.07
CA PRO A 118 -7.66 2.72 -10.65
C PRO A 118 -8.10 1.29 -10.34
N GLY A 119 -8.95 0.67 -11.17
CA GLY A 119 -9.39 -0.71 -11.01
C GLY A 119 -8.40 -1.77 -11.52
N VAL A 120 -7.25 -1.37 -12.06
CA VAL A 120 -6.21 -2.33 -12.50
C VAL A 120 -5.53 -2.95 -11.29
N THR A 121 -5.58 -4.27 -11.18
CA THR A 121 -5.05 -5.05 -10.05
C THR A 121 -3.67 -5.64 -10.34
N PHE A 122 -2.97 -6.11 -9.30
CA PHE A 122 -1.62 -6.70 -9.47
C PHE A 122 -1.65 -7.96 -10.34
N ASP A 123 -2.67 -8.82 -10.20
CA ASP A 123 -2.83 -10.03 -11.02
C ASP A 123 -3.07 -9.72 -12.51
N GLN A 124 -3.67 -8.58 -12.83
CA GLN A 124 -3.89 -8.13 -14.21
C GLN A 124 -2.64 -7.46 -14.80
N LEU A 125 -1.97 -6.59 -14.03
CA LEU A 125 -0.87 -5.79 -14.54
C LEU A 125 0.42 -6.58 -14.70
N LEU A 126 0.78 -7.43 -13.74
CA LEU A 126 2.08 -8.11 -13.76
C LEU A 126 2.27 -9.01 -14.99
N PRO A 127 1.31 -9.86 -15.39
CA PRO A 127 1.45 -10.66 -16.63
C PRO A 127 1.56 -9.81 -17.89
N ALA A 128 0.81 -8.69 -17.95
CA ALA A 128 0.86 -7.77 -19.09
C ALA A 128 2.25 -7.12 -19.24
N LEU A 129 2.86 -6.70 -18.12
CA LEU A 129 4.21 -6.15 -18.12
C LEU A 129 5.28 -7.20 -18.42
N HIS A 130 5.18 -8.40 -17.86
CA HIS A 130 6.14 -9.49 -18.10
C HIS A 130 6.18 -9.85 -19.58
N LYS A 131 5.04 -9.88 -20.27
CA LYS A 131 4.97 -10.11 -21.73
C LYS A 131 5.79 -9.09 -22.54
N GLU A 132 5.90 -7.85 -22.03
CA GLU A 132 6.67 -6.78 -22.63
C GLU A 132 8.13 -6.70 -22.10
N GLY A 133 8.55 -7.66 -21.27
CA GLY A 133 9.87 -7.66 -20.64
C GLY A 133 10.06 -6.55 -19.62
N LEU A 134 8.97 -6.12 -18.97
CA LEU A 134 8.93 -5.06 -17.97
C LEU A 134 8.45 -5.58 -16.61
N ARG A 135 8.77 -4.83 -15.57
CA ARG A 135 8.25 -5.00 -14.20
C ARG A 135 8.00 -3.64 -13.55
N ILE A 136 7.19 -3.63 -12.49
CA ILE A 136 7.06 -2.48 -11.60
C ILE A 136 7.73 -2.78 -10.25
N ALA A 137 8.06 -1.71 -9.51
CA ALA A 137 8.40 -1.85 -8.11
C ALA A 137 7.16 -2.28 -7.33
N MET A 138 7.26 -3.39 -6.62
CA MET A 138 6.14 -4.06 -5.97
C MET A 138 6.32 -4.06 -4.44
N PRO A 139 5.25 -3.85 -3.66
CA PRO A 139 5.26 -4.12 -2.23
C PRO A 139 5.51 -5.61 -1.93
N LEU A 140 5.76 -5.93 -0.68
CA LEU A 140 5.92 -7.32 -0.26
C LEU A 140 4.58 -8.07 -0.39
N LEU A 141 4.52 -9.01 -1.33
CA LEU A 141 3.37 -9.90 -1.56
C LEU A 141 2.00 -9.19 -1.47
N PRO A 142 1.73 -8.17 -2.31
CA PRO A 142 0.44 -7.50 -2.29
C PRO A 142 -0.67 -8.48 -2.66
N ARG A 143 -1.91 -8.24 -2.23
CA ARG A 143 -3.04 -9.07 -2.64
C ARG A 143 -3.22 -9.03 -4.15
N ALA A 144 -3.58 -10.15 -4.76
CA ALA A 144 -3.78 -10.27 -6.20
C ALA A 144 -4.83 -9.28 -6.74
N ASN A 145 -5.94 -9.14 -6.01
CA ASN A 145 -7.07 -8.26 -6.33
C ASN A 145 -6.92 -6.81 -5.80
N LYS A 146 -5.74 -6.44 -5.27
CA LYS A 146 -5.48 -5.05 -4.85
C LYS A 146 -5.20 -4.19 -6.07
N SER A 147 -5.79 -3.00 -6.09
CA SER A 147 -5.48 -1.95 -7.07
C SER A 147 -4.01 -1.54 -6.98
N VAL A 148 -3.31 -1.58 -8.11
CA VAL A 148 -1.91 -1.10 -8.19
C VAL A 148 -1.85 0.39 -7.90
N LEU A 149 -2.78 1.17 -8.48
CA LEU A 149 -2.81 2.61 -8.26
C LEU A 149 -3.10 2.97 -6.80
N ALA A 150 -4.04 2.29 -6.14
CA ALA A 150 -4.30 2.49 -4.72
C ALA A 150 -3.07 2.18 -3.86
N SER A 151 -2.38 1.07 -4.12
CA SER A 151 -1.14 0.69 -3.41
C SER A 151 -0.06 1.78 -3.51
N LEU A 152 0.12 2.35 -4.71
CA LEU A 152 1.08 3.42 -4.94
C LEU A 152 0.66 4.75 -4.30
N LEU A 153 -0.63 5.10 -4.34
CA LEU A 153 -1.18 6.30 -3.69
C LEU A 153 -1.13 6.17 -2.15
N GLU A 154 -1.36 4.98 -1.60
CA GLU A 154 -1.21 4.70 -0.18
C GLU A 154 0.26 4.75 0.27
N ARG A 155 1.23 4.82 -0.66
CA ARG A 155 2.66 4.80 -0.37
C ARG A 155 3.08 3.52 0.36
N GLU A 156 2.55 2.37 -0.07
CA GLU A 156 3.05 1.10 0.43
C GLU A 156 4.53 0.93 0.12
N PRO A 157 5.34 0.47 1.08
CA PRO A 157 6.78 0.32 0.84
C PRO A 157 7.00 -0.76 -0.22
N VAL A 158 7.79 -0.44 -1.22
CA VAL A 158 8.21 -1.41 -2.24
C VAL A 158 9.49 -2.12 -1.82
N MET A 159 9.68 -3.37 -2.23
CA MET A 159 10.83 -4.20 -1.85
C MET A 159 12.18 -3.65 -2.33
N SER A 160 12.18 -2.75 -3.32
CA SER A 160 13.40 -2.10 -3.80
C SER A 160 13.72 -0.84 -3.00
N PRO A 161 14.84 -0.77 -2.25
CA PRO A 161 15.19 0.41 -1.48
C PRO A 161 15.65 1.59 -2.33
N LYS A 162 15.85 1.39 -3.64
CA LYS A 162 16.36 2.42 -4.58
C LYS A 162 15.38 3.54 -4.85
N TYR A 163 14.07 3.31 -4.61
CA TYR A 163 13.04 4.29 -4.92
C TYR A 163 12.99 5.41 -3.87
N GLN A 164 12.82 6.62 -4.38
CA GLN A 164 12.66 7.83 -3.58
C GLN A 164 11.22 8.32 -3.68
N TRP A 165 10.41 8.08 -2.69
CA TRP A 165 9.02 8.48 -2.63
C TRP A 165 8.78 9.99 -2.78
N ASN A 166 9.77 10.81 -2.49
CA ASN A 166 9.66 12.27 -2.58
C ASN A 166 9.55 12.80 -4.01
N LEU A 167 9.87 11.99 -5.02
CA LEU A 167 9.93 12.38 -6.43
C LEU A 167 8.87 11.68 -7.28
N LEU A 168 7.71 11.38 -6.76
CA LEU A 168 6.61 10.70 -7.45
C LEU A 168 6.93 9.28 -7.94
N GLU A 169 8.09 8.74 -7.63
CA GLU A 169 8.42 7.37 -8.03
C GLU A 169 7.68 6.35 -7.16
N PRO A 170 7.05 5.35 -7.76
CA PRO A 170 6.98 5.01 -9.19
C PRO A 170 5.86 5.70 -9.98
N LEU A 171 4.95 6.46 -9.34
CA LEU A 171 3.93 7.24 -10.05
C LEU A 171 4.56 8.40 -10.81
N ARG A 172 4.00 8.72 -11.98
CA ARG A 172 4.40 9.87 -12.80
C ARG A 172 3.22 10.84 -12.90
N SER A 173 2.67 11.05 -14.07
CA SER A 173 1.49 11.90 -14.24
C SER A 173 0.22 11.17 -13.80
N LEU A 174 -0.76 11.92 -13.37
CA LEU A 174 -2.08 11.42 -13.01
C LEU A 174 -3.19 12.43 -13.34
N GLU A 175 -4.41 11.93 -13.46
CA GLU A 175 -5.63 12.71 -13.55
C GLU A 175 -6.38 12.60 -12.23
N ILE A 176 -6.88 13.73 -11.74
CA ILE A 176 -7.64 13.83 -10.49
C ILE A 176 -8.97 14.52 -10.78
N VAL A 177 -10.05 13.97 -10.26
CA VAL A 177 -11.30 14.70 -10.03
C VAL A 177 -11.30 15.12 -8.56
N TRP A 178 -11.12 16.43 -8.32
CA TRP A 178 -11.12 16.99 -6.96
C TRP A 178 -12.51 16.92 -6.34
N GLY A 179 -12.60 17.06 -5.01
CA GLY A 179 -13.86 17.05 -4.28
C GLY A 179 -14.85 18.15 -4.68
N ASN A 180 -14.42 19.22 -5.32
CA ASN A 180 -15.26 20.26 -5.93
C ASN A 180 -15.75 19.92 -7.35
N GLY A 181 -15.30 18.78 -7.94
CA GLY A 181 -15.63 18.33 -9.29
C GLY A 181 -14.68 18.81 -10.39
N ASP A 182 -13.67 19.62 -10.08
CA ASP A 182 -12.69 20.06 -11.09
C ASP A 182 -11.80 18.90 -11.51
N LYS A 183 -11.57 18.75 -12.82
CA LYS A 183 -10.58 17.84 -13.37
C LYS A 183 -9.20 18.50 -13.38
N PHE A 184 -8.18 17.75 -13.01
CA PHE A 184 -6.80 18.22 -12.97
C PHE A 184 -5.84 17.15 -13.49
N TYR A 185 -4.84 17.59 -14.27
CA TYR A 185 -3.78 16.74 -14.79
C TYR A 185 -2.44 17.19 -14.21
N SER A 186 -1.68 16.27 -13.61
CA SER A 186 -0.33 16.58 -13.15
C SER A 186 0.71 16.46 -14.25
N GLY A 187 1.74 17.29 -14.20
CA GLY A 187 2.89 17.24 -15.09
C GLY A 187 2.51 17.26 -16.58
N SER A 188 3.13 16.38 -17.35
CA SER A 188 2.85 16.25 -18.78
C SER A 188 1.50 15.62 -19.11
N GLY A 189 0.74 15.22 -18.12
CA GLY A 189 -0.66 14.78 -18.31
C GLY A 189 -1.55 15.86 -18.91
N VAL A 190 -1.23 17.13 -18.67
CA VAL A 190 -1.95 18.28 -19.26
C VAL A 190 -1.91 18.28 -20.80
N LEU A 191 -0.91 17.62 -21.41
CA LEU A 191 -0.77 17.50 -22.85
C LEU A 191 -1.59 16.35 -23.45
N ARG A 192 -2.26 15.56 -22.60
CA ARG A 192 -3.20 14.54 -23.06
C ARG A 192 -4.41 15.24 -23.67
N GLY A 193 -4.75 14.91 -24.90
CA GLY A 193 -6.03 15.28 -25.48
C GLY A 193 -7.20 14.58 -24.74
N GLU A 194 -8.43 15.05 -24.97
CA GLU A 194 -9.62 14.50 -24.33
C GLU A 194 -10.04 13.12 -24.89
N LYS A 195 -9.44 12.68 -25.99
CA LYS A 195 -9.83 11.46 -26.71
C LYS A 195 -8.89 10.29 -26.44
N ASP A 196 -9.44 9.08 -26.38
CA ASP A 196 -8.66 7.83 -26.27
C ASP A 196 -7.67 7.66 -27.44
N GLU A 197 -7.98 8.22 -28.63
CA GLU A 197 -7.12 8.24 -29.81
C GLU A 197 -5.76 8.93 -29.56
N ASP A 198 -5.70 9.88 -28.62
CA ASP A 198 -4.46 10.58 -28.29
C ASP A 198 -3.44 9.65 -27.60
N TRP A 199 -3.91 8.60 -26.94
CA TRP A 199 -3.05 7.54 -26.39
C TRP A 199 -2.38 6.71 -27.48
N GLU A 200 -3.06 6.50 -28.61
CA GLU A 200 -2.55 5.76 -29.75
C GLU A 200 -1.49 6.58 -30.49
N GLN A 201 -1.61 7.90 -30.51
CA GLN A 201 -0.67 8.82 -31.13
C GLN A 201 0.65 9.02 -30.35
N GLY A 202 0.81 8.38 -29.21
CA GLY A 202 2.09 8.31 -28.51
C GLY A 202 2.41 9.44 -27.52
N LEU A 203 1.45 10.32 -27.23
CA LEU A 203 1.57 11.34 -26.19
C LEU A 203 1.43 10.70 -24.80
N VAL A 204 2.44 9.94 -24.38
CA VAL A 204 2.44 9.28 -23.07
C VAL A 204 2.92 10.27 -22.01
N PRO A 205 2.13 10.54 -20.96
CA PRO A 205 2.55 11.41 -19.89
C PRO A 205 3.68 10.78 -19.09
N VAL A 206 4.89 11.32 -19.27
CA VAL A 206 6.12 10.75 -18.69
C VAL A 206 6.64 11.55 -17.49
N TRP A 207 6.25 12.82 -17.37
CA TRP A 207 6.74 13.76 -16.38
C TRP A 207 5.68 14.06 -15.33
N GLY A 208 6.00 13.81 -14.06
CA GLY A 208 5.03 13.89 -12.97
C GLY A 208 4.79 15.28 -12.39
N PRO A 209 5.83 16.03 -11.99
CA PRO A 209 5.68 17.35 -11.41
C PRO A 209 5.29 18.41 -12.43
N GLY A 210 4.63 19.47 -11.98
CA GLY A 210 4.32 20.62 -12.78
C GLY A 210 2.84 20.80 -13.10
N PRO A 211 2.50 21.89 -13.82
CA PRO A 211 3.42 22.94 -14.28
C PRO A 211 4.05 23.72 -13.11
N ALA A 212 5.15 24.43 -13.42
CA ALA A 212 5.81 25.37 -12.51
C ALA A 212 6.28 24.78 -11.17
N GLN A 213 6.85 23.56 -11.16
CA GLN A 213 7.36 22.86 -9.94
C GLN A 213 6.29 22.51 -8.90
N LEU A 214 5.01 22.77 -9.16
CA LEU A 214 3.92 22.34 -8.32
C LEU A 214 3.73 20.84 -8.42
N ASP A 215 3.51 20.20 -7.28
CA ASP A 215 3.40 18.74 -7.18
C ASP A 215 2.10 18.35 -6.46
N PHE A 216 1.01 18.41 -7.22
CA PHE A 216 -0.33 18.11 -6.72
C PHE A 216 -0.54 16.64 -6.36
N TYR A 217 0.31 15.74 -6.83
CA TYR A 217 0.32 14.34 -6.42
C TYR A 217 0.39 14.20 -4.89
N LYS A 218 1.15 15.06 -4.23
CA LYS A 218 1.31 15.00 -2.76
C LYS A 218 0.03 15.21 -1.99
N PHE A 219 -0.95 15.92 -2.55
CA PHE A 219 -2.24 16.13 -1.89
C PHE A 219 -3.16 14.89 -1.92
N VAL A 220 -3.00 14.01 -2.89
CA VAL A 220 -3.78 12.77 -2.98
C VAL A 220 -3.02 11.55 -2.43
N SER A 221 -1.70 11.69 -2.21
CA SER A 221 -0.86 10.61 -1.69
C SER A 221 -1.10 10.44 -0.18
N ALA A 222 -1.41 9.23 0.25
CA ALA A 222 -1.81 8.86 1.61
C ALA A 222 -3.05 9.61 2.13
N ALA A 223 -3.84 10.21 1.23
CA ALA A 223 -5.00 11.04 1.59
C ALA A 223 -6.28 10.23 1.86
N GLN A 224 -6.27 8.91 1.73
CA GLN A 224 -7.42 8.04 2.00
C GLN A 224 -8.69 8.45 1.22
N GLY A 225 -8.53 8.97 -0.02
CA GLY A 225 -9.65 9.44 -0.84
C GLY A 225 -10.33 10.71 -0.33
N SER A 226 -9.74 11.42 0.64
CA SER A 226 -10.36 12.61 1.25
C SER A 226 -10.19 13.90 0.45
N MET A 227 -9.38 13.93 -0.62
CA MET A 227 -9.16 15.13 -1.42
C MET A 227 -9.85 15.07 -2.79
N GLY A 228 -9.95 13.88 -3.36
CA GLY A 228 -10.48 13.65 -4.70
C GLY A 228 -10.26 12.20 -5.14
N ILE A 229 -10.62 11.92 -6.38
CA ILE A 229 -10.53 10.60 -6.99
C ILE A 229 -9.51 10.65 -8.13
N VAL A 230 -8.49 9.77 -8.08
CA VAL A 230 -7.54 9.58 -9.17
C VAL A 230 -8.13 8.61 -10.18
N THR A 231 -8.26 9.04 -11.42
CA THR A 231 -8.96 8.30 -12.49
C THR A 231 -8.03 7.58 -13.46
N TRP A 232 -6.78 7.97 -13.54
CA TRP A 232 -5.69 7.21 -14.15
C TRP A 232 -4.34 7.72 -13.65
N ALA A 233 -3.30 6.91 -13.85
CA ALA A 233 -1.92 7.33 -13.64
C ALA A 233 -0.97 6.65 -14.62
N SER A 234 0.16 7.30 -14.91
CA SER A 234 1.31 6.67 -15.53
C SER A 234 2.28 6.18 -14.45
N VAL A 235 2.75 4.94 -14.61
CA VAL A 235 3.61 4.25 -13.65
C VAL A 235 4.94 3.90 -14.31
N LYS A 236 6.04 4.23 -13.64
CA LYS A 236 7.39 3.86 -14.08
C LYS A 236 7.57 2.35 -13.99
N CYS A 237 8.12 1.77 -15.05
CA CYS A 237 8.54 0.38 -15.12
C CYS A 237 10.06 0.27 -15.17
N GLU A 238 10.55 -0.91 -14.83
CA GLU A 238 11.92 -1.34 -15.05
C GLU A 238 11.96 -2.46 -16.09
N VAL A 239 13.10 -2.63 -16.74
CA VAL A 239 13.34 -3.81 -17.57
C VAL A 239 13.42 -5.03 -16.68
N PHE A 240 12.75 -6.10 -17.06
CA PHE A 240 12.83 -7.37 -16.34
C PHE A 240 14.22 -7.95 -16.52
N PRO A 241 14.98 -8.27 -15.44
CA PRO A 241 16.33 -8.82 -15.55
C PRO A 241 16.34 -10.22 -16.19
N GLU A 242 17.33 -10.51 -17.05
CA GLU A 242 17.52 -11.84 -17.64
C GLU A 242 17.95 -12.89 -16.64
N LEU A 243 18.83 -12.50 -15.73
CA LEU A 243 19.34 -13.35 -14.65
C LEU A 243 19.02 -12.72 -13.30
N ARG A 244 18.49 -13.52 -12.41
CA ARG A 244 18.20 -13.11 -11.03
C ARG A 244 18.67 -14.18 -10.06
N LYS A 245 19.17 -13.74 -8.90
CA LYS A 245 19.49 -14.59 -7.75
C LYS A 245 18.98 -13.92 -6.48
N LEU A 246 18.64 -14.75 -5.51
CA LEU A 246 18.29 -14.30 -4.18
C LEU A 246 19.14 -15.02 -3.15
N PHE A 247 19.53 -14.29 -2.12
CA PHE A 247 20.36 -14.78 -1.03
C PHE A 247 19.74 -14.38 0.31
N PHE A 248 20.12 -15.15 1.33
CA PHE A 248 19.79 -14.88 2.72
C PHE A 248 21.06 -14.59 3.50
N VAL A 249 20.95 -13.68 4.47
CA VAL A 249 21.97 -13.48 5.51
C VAL A 249 21.27 -13.69 6.85
N PRO A 250 21.31 -14.92 7.39
CA PRO A 250 20.68 -15.24 8.66
C PRO A 250 21.47 -14.71 9.86
N ALA A 251 20.76 -14.38 10.94
CA ALA A 251 21.32 -14.03 12.24
C ALA A 251 20.40 -14.41 13.39
N GLU A 252 20.95 -14.54 14.60
CA GLU A 252 20.15 -14.79 15.80
C GLU A 252 19.53 -13.49 16.35
N LYS A 253 20.19 -12.35 16.13
CA LYS A 253 19.75 -11.05 16.63
C LYS A 253 19.60 -10.04 15.49
N LEU A 254 18.59 -9.20 15.58
CA LEU A 254 18.36 -8.13 14.61
C LEU A 254 19.51 -7.13 14.56
N GLU A 255 20.11 -6.82 15.72
CA GLU A 255 21.21 -5.87 15.88
C GLU A 255 22.40 -6.22 14.99
N ASP A 256 22.69 -7.51 14.81
CA ASP A 256 23.81 -8.00 14.00
C ASP A 256 23.62 -7.67 12.51
N LEU A 257 22.37 -7.52 12.05
CA LEU A 257 22.01 -7.26 10.66
C LEU A 257 21.97 -5.77 10.29
N VAL A 258 21.88 -4.86 11.27
CA VAL A 258 21.69 -3.43 11.04
C VAL A 258 22.86 -2.81 10.28
N ALA A 259 24.09 -2.98 10.78
CA ALA A 259 25.28 -2.41 10.15
C ALA A 259 25.52 -3.00 8.75
N PHE A 260 25.32 -4.31 8.59
CA PHE A 260 25.43 -4.98 7.31
C PHE A 260 24.41 -4.43 6.29
N THR A 261 23.17 -4.26 6.69
CA THR A 261 22.11 -3.73 5.81
C THR A 261 22.44 -2.29 5.37
N TYR A 262 22.95 -1.44 6.27
CA TYR A 262 23.40 -0.10 5.89
C TYR A 262 24.56 -0.11 4.89
N GLN A 263 25.49 -1.08 4.95
CA GLN A 263 26.53 -1.21 3.94
C GLN A 263 25.95 -1.58 2.57
N LEU A 264 24.98 -2.49 2.51
CA LEU A 264 24.28 -2.80 1.26
C LEU A 264 23.59 -1.57 0.66
N LEU A 265 22.94 -0.77 1.49
CA LEU A 265 22.25 0.46 1.07
C LEU A 265 23.25 1.51 0.59
N LYS A 266 24.37 1.69 1.26
CA LYS A 266 25.44 2.61 0.87
C LYS A 266 25.97 2.33 -0.53
N PHE A 267 26.15 1.06 -0.88
CA PHE A 267 26.63 0.63 -2.19
C PHE A 267 25.50 0.37 -3.19
N ARG A 268 24.24 0.62 -2.80
CA ARG A 268 23.04 0.42 -3.64
C ARG A 268 22.88 -1.02 -4.13
N PHE A 269 23.25 -1.97 -3.29
CA PHE A 269 22.99 -3.38 -3.54
C PHE A 269 21.52 -3.73 -3.18
N GLY A 270 21.02 -4.78 -3.82
CA GLY A 270 19.65 -5.27 -3.64
C GLY A 270 18.65 -4.63 -4.61
N ASP A 271 18.14 -5.43 -5.54
CA ASP A 271 16.95 -5.10 -6.33
C ASP A 271 15.69 -5.33 -5.49
N GLU A 272 15.72 -6.36 -4.66
CA GLU A 272 14.88 -6.59 -3.49
C GLU A 272 15.79 -6.62 -2.26
N LEU A 273 15.44 -5.87 -1.19
CA LEU A 273 16.20 -5.85 0.05
C LEU A 273 15.29 -5.54 1.23
N PHE A 274 15.15 -6.49 2.14
CA PHE A 274 14.38 -6.31 3.38
C PHE A 274 14.90 -7.24 4.48
N VAL A 275 14.46 -6.98 5.71
CA VAL A 275 14.75 -7.84 6.88
C VAL A 275 13.45 -8.39 7.42
N ALA A 276 13.43 -9.67 7.77
CA ALA A 276 12.27 -10.31 8.38
C ALA A 276 12.69 -11.27 9.49
N ASN A 277 11.80 -11.46 10.48
CA ASN A 277 11.97 -12.50 11.47
C ASN A 277 11.36 -13.84 10.99
N ASN A 278 11.62 -14.92 11.73
CA ASN A 278 11.14 -16.26 11.42
C ASN A 278 9.61 -16.33 11.30
N ALA A 279 8.86 -15.62 12.17
CA ALA A 279 7.40 -15.61 12.12
C ALA A 279 6.90 -14.97 10.80
N CYS A 280 7.42 -13.82 10.41
CA CYS A 280 7.06 -13.17 9.14
C CYS A 280 7.41 -14.07 7.94
N LEU A 281 8.60 -14.67 7.92
CA LEU A 281 9.00 -15.61 6.86
C LEU A 281 8.08 -16.83 6.81
N ALA A 282 7.71 -17.40 7.96
CA ALA A 282 6.80 -18.52 8.02
C ALA A 282 5.41 -18.15 7.45
N TYR A 283 4.88 -16.96 7.77
CA TYR A 283 3.59 -16.50 7.21
C TYR A 283 3.64 -16.31 5.69
N MET A 284 4.77 -15.87 5.15
CA MET A 284 4.96 -15.71 3.70
C MET A 284 5.02 -17.06 2.98
N LEU A 285 5.73 -18.04 3.56
CA LEU A 285 6.08 -19.30 2.93
C LEU A 285 4.99 -20.37 3.09
N ALA A 286 4.32 -20.41 4.24
CA ALA A 286 3.34 -21.43 4.56
C ALA A 286 2.08 -21.34 3.69
N GLY A 287 1.55 -22.49 3.29
CA GLY A 287 0.22 -22.62 2.68
C GLY A 287 -0.87 -22.86 3.73
N THR A 288 -0.51 -23.42 4.89
CA THR A 288 -1.43 -23.82 5.97
C THR A 288 -0.95 -23.33 7.34
N ALA A 289 -1.85 -23.35 8.33
CA ALA A 289 -1.51 -22.96 9.71
C ALA A 289 -0.48 -23.90 10.36
N ASP A 290 -0.56 -25.20 10.08
CA ASP A 290 0.36 -26.22 10.62
C ASP A 290 1.78 -26.05 10.06
N GLU A 291 1.89 -25.69 8.77
CA GLU A 291 3.18 -25.37 8.15
C GLU A 291 3.84 -24.15 8.78
N VAL A 292 3.07 -23.14 9.21
CA VAL A 292 3.61 -21.97 9.92
C VAL A 292 4.39 -22.39 11.15
N GLN A 293 3.84 -23.28 11.96
CA GLN A 293 4.49 -23.73 13.21
C GLN A 293 5.79 -24.46 12.89
N SER A 294 5.76 -25.41 11.96
CA SER A 294 6.95 -26.18 11.52
C SER A 294 8.05 -25.28 10.95
N LEU A 295 7.68 -24.31 10.11
CA LEU A 295 8.65 -23.38 9.52
C LEU A 295 9.29 -22.45 10.58
N ARG A 296 8.52 -21.98 11.57
CA ARG A 296 9.06 -21.14 12.65
C ARG A 296 10.13 -21.84 13.48
N GLU A 297 10.03 -23.14 13.64
CA GLU A 297 11.01 -23.96 14.39
C GLU A 297 12.31 -24.17 13.59
N THR A 298 12.25 -24.08 12.28
CA THR A 298 13.39 -24.38 11.40
C THR A 298 14.07 -23.14 10.83
N LEU A 299 13.30 -22.06 10.60
CA LEU A 299 13.81 -20.81 10.06
C LEU A 299 14.71 -20.07 11.04
N PRO A 300 15.76 -19.35 10.55
CA PRO A 300 16.59 -18.52 11.43
C PRO A 300 15.77 -17.42 12.09
N SER A 301 16.13 -17.03 13.31
CA SER A 301 15.44 -15.98 14.10
C SER A 301 15.21 -14.71 13.28
N TRP A 302 16.23 -14.31 12.50
CA TRP A 302 16.23 -13.16 11.60
C TRP A 302 16.96 -13.46 10.30
N ALA A 303 16.56 -12.82 9.23
CA ALA A 303 17.30 -12.85 7.97
C ALA A 303 17.19 -11.54 7.20
N VAL A 304 18.29 -11.10 6.58
CA VAL A 304 18.23 -10.18 5.44
C VAL A 304 17.97 -10.99 4.19
N ILE A 305 17.01 -10.57 3.41
CA ILE A 305 16.69 -11.10 2.09
C ILE A 305 17.22 -10.12 1.05
N VAL A 306 18.11 -10.58 0.16
CA VAL A 306 18.70 -9.73 -0.87
C VAL A 306 18.63 -10.38 -2.23
N GLY A 307 17.86 -9.75 -3.13
CA GLY A 307 17.74 -10.11 -4.55
C GLY A 307 18.69 -9.27 -5.39
N ILE A 308 19.33 -9.89 -6.36
CA ILE A 308 20.18 -9.21 -7.35
C ILE A 308 19.85 -9.66 -8.76
N GLY A 309 19.86 -8.71 -9.71
CA GLY A 309 19.54 -8.97 -11.11
C GLY A 309 20.65 -8.49 -12.05
N GLY A 310 20.80 -9.21 -13.16
CA GLY A 310 21.61 -8.83 -14.32
C GLY A 310 20.71 -8.51 -15.51
N GLY A 311 20.92 -7.36 -16.17
CA GLY A 311 20.23 -7.02 -17.42
C GLY A 311 20.90 -7.68 -18.64
N HIS A 312 20.43 -7.32 -19.85
CA HIS A 312 20.83 -7.92 -21.13
C HIS A 312 22.32 -7.80 -21.52
N ILE A 313 23.11 -7.03 -20.78
CA ILE A 313 24.53 -6.86 -21.08
C ILE A 313 25.33 -7.43 -19.92
N LEU A 314 26.14 -8.47 -20.19
CA LEU A 314 27.02 -9.12 -19.21
C LEU A 314 26.24 -9.52 -17.93
N ALA A 315 25.08 -10.17 -18.10
CA ALA A 315 24.17 -10.48 -16.99
C ALA A 315 24.83 -11.35 -15.93
N GLU A 316 25.55 -12.40 -16.36
CA GLU A 316 26.24 -13.34 -15.46
C GLU A 316 27.38 -12.67 -14.71
N GLU A 317 28.23 -11.92 -15.40
CA GLU A 317 29.38 -11.24 -14.82
C GLU A 317 28.92 -10.18 -13.79
N ARG A 318 27.88 -9.43 -14.08
CA ARG A 318 27.31 -8.44 -13.18
C ARG A 318 26.70 -9.08 -11.94
N VAL A 319 25.97 -10.17 -12.10
CA VAL A 319 25.40 -10.90 -10.96
C VAL A 319 26.52 -11.52 -10.13
N ARG A 320 27.54 -12.12 -10.76
CA ARG A 320 28.70 -12.70 -10.08
C ARG A 320 29.49 -11.66 -9.30
N ALA A 321 29.75 -10.48 -9.88
CA ALA A 321 30.45 -9.40 -9.22
C ALA A 321 29.67 -8.89 -7.99
N ARG A 322 28.37 -8.61 -8.15
CA ARG A 322 27.51 -8.18 -7.03
C ARG A 322 27.42 -9.24 -5.93
N GLU A 323 27.30 -10.51 -6.31
CA GLU A 323 27.32 -11.62 -5.35
C GLU A 323 28.62 -11.66 -4.55
N ALA A 324 29.77 -11.49 -5.21
CA ALA A 324 31.08 -11.46 -4.55
C ALA A 324 31.19 -10.26 -3.59
N ASP A 325 30.77 -9.07 -4.01
CA ASP A 325 30.80 -7.87 -3.18
C ASP A 325 29.93 -8.01 -1.92
N ILE A 326 28.68 -8.49 -2.07
CA ILE A 326 27.76 -8.70 -0.94
C ILE A 326 28.30 -9.76 0.02
N ARG A 327 28.87 -10.83 -0.52
CA ARG A 327 29.50 -11.90 0.26
C ARG A 327 30.70 -11.39 1.06
N ASP A 328 31.50 -10.51 0.47
CA ASP A 328 32.63 -9.90 1.16
C ASP A 328 32.18 -8.96 2.27
N ILE A 329 31.17 -8.13 2.04
CA ILE A 329 30.56 -7.27 3.07
C ILE A 329 29.99 -8.11 4.22
N ALA A 330 29.30 -9.20 3.92
CA ALA A 330 28.78 -10.11 4.95
C ALA A 330 29.91 -10.69 5.80
N ARG A 331 30.99 -11.17 5.17
CA ARG A 331 32.16 -11.69 5.86
C ARG A 331 32.85 -10.64 6.75
N GLN A 332 33.00 -9.39 6.26
CA GLN A 332 33.55 -8.29 7.05
C GLN A 332 32.68 -7.93 8.26
N SER A 333 31.36 -8.17 8.17
CA SER A 333 30.40 -7.99 9.26
C SER A 333 30.30 -9.20 10.19
N GLY A 334 31.11 -10.25 10.00
CA GLY A 334 31.02 -11.48 10.78
C GLY A 334 29.79 -12.37 10.43
N LEU A 335 29.16 -12.09 9.30
CA LEU A 335 27.95 -12.78 8.83
C LEU A 335 28.24 -13.70 7.64
N LYS A 336 27.31 -14.63 7.39
CA LYS A 336 27.41 -15.58 6.27
C LYS A 336 26.23 -15.39 5.31
N MET A 337 26.53 -15.05 4.06
CA MET A 337 25.54 -15.06 2.98
C MET A 337 25.37 -16.50 2.43
N VAL A 338 24.14 -16.97 2.35
CA VAL A 338 23.79 -18.32 1.87
C VAL A 338 22.73 -18.23 0.77
N ALA A 339 22.70 -19.21 -0.13
CA ALA A 339 21.67 -19.31 -1.18
C ALA A 339 20.34 -19.82 -0.62
N ASP A 340 20.40 -20.71 0.35
CA ASP A 340 19.24 -21.36 0.94
C ASP A 340 19.33 -21.31 2.47
N ILE A 341 18.18 -21.26 3.14
CA ILE A 341 18.03 -21.43 4.59
C ILE A 341 17.17 -22.64 4.88
N PRO A 342 17.23 -23.24 6.09
CA PRO A 342 16.29 -24.29 6.46
C PRO A 342 14.86 -23.83 6.20
N GLY A 343 14.07 -24.68 5.52
CA GLY A 343 12.68 -24.38 5.16
C GLY A 343 12.47 -23.47 3.95
N CYS A 344 13.51 -22.86 3.35
CA CYS A 344 13.34 -22.02 2.16
C CYS A 344 14.57 -21.99 1.24
N ARG A 345 14.34 -22.28 -0.05
CA ARG A 345 15.34 -22.12 -1.11
C ARG A 345 15.27 -20.70 -1.68
N GLY A 346 16.42 -20.15 -2.08
CA GLY A 346 16.48 -18.79 -2.65
C GLY A 346 15.73 -18.65 -3.96
N ASP A 347 15.74 -19.68 -4.83
CA ASP A 347 14.96 -19.66 -6.07
C ASP A 347 13.43 -19.67 -5.79
N ALA A 348 12.96 -20.46 -4.84
CA ALA A 348 11.56 -20.49 -4.43
C ALA A 348 11.09 -19.17 -3.82
N MET A 349 11.93 -18.55 -2.98
CA MET A 349 11.64 -17.20 -2.44
C MET A 349 11.60 -16.17 -3.57
N LEU A 350 12.53 -16.21 -4.52
CA LEU A 350 12.54 -15.30 -5.65
C LEU A 350 11.27 -15.40 -6.49
N GLU A 351 10.82 -16.61 -6.78
CA GLU A 351 9.55 -16.84 -7.50
C GLU A 351 8.34 -16.33 -6.71
N LEU A 352 8.34 -16.52 -5.39
CA LEU A 352 7.30 -16.03 -4.50
C LEU A 352 7.20 -14.49 -4.57
N LEU A 353 8.34 -13.80 -4.49
CA LEU A 353 8.40 -12.33 -4.49
C LEU A 353 8.04 -11.70 -5.85
N LEU A 354 8.00 -12.48 -6.93
CA LEU A 354 7.58 -12.00 -8.25
C LEU A 354 6.07 -11.98 -8.47
N LYS A 355 5.31 -12.59 -7.58
CA LYS A 355 3.87 -12.78 -7.71
C LYS A 355 3.13 -12.04 -6.60
N PRO A 356 1.91 -11.59 -6.85
CA PRO A 356 1.05 -11.16 -5.76
C PRO A 356 0.64 -12.36 -4.90
N SER A 357 0.25 -12.10 -3.66
CA SER A 357 -0.30 -13.14 -2.78
C SER A 357 -1.61 -13.68 -3.32
N GLY A 358 -1.70 -15.01 -3.44
CA GLY A 358 -2.98 -15.68 -3.66
C GLY A 358 -3.88 -15.66 -2.43
N GLU A 359 -5.11 -16.16 -2.62
CA GLU A 359 -6.06 -16.31 -1.52
C GLU A 359 -5.87 -17.66 -0.80
N PRO A 360 -5.97 -17.70 0.55
CA PRO A 360 -6.11 -16.54 1.41
C PRO A 360 -4.83 -15.67 1.42
N TYR A 361 -5.01 -14.37 1.65
CA TYR A 361 -3.88 -13.43 1.75
C TYR A 361 -2.85 -13.94 2.78
N TRP A 362 -1.57 -13.88 2.47
CA TRP A 362 -0.52 -14.51 3.27
C TRP A 362 -0.54 -14.15 4.77
N LYS A 363 -0.93 -12.92 5.13
CA LYS A 363 -1.05 -12.49 6.52
C LYS A 363 -2.22 -13.15 7.27
N LEU A 364 -3.20 -13.71 6.55
CA LEU A 364 -4.39 -14.33 7.12
C LEU A 364 -4.28 -15.86 7.26
N ARG A 365 -3.27 -16.47 6.64
CA ARG A 365 -3.16 -17.94 6.55
C ARG A 365 -3.02 -18.65 7.89
N TYR A 366 -2.39 -18.00 8.89
CA TYR A 366 -2.10 -18.64 10.17
C TYR A 366 -3.34 -18.76 11.08
N LYS A 367 -4.01 -17.64 11.39
CA LYS A 367 -5.15 -17.61 12.32
C LYS A 367 -6.45 -17.07 11.70
N GLY A 368 -6.47 -16.85 10.42
CA GLY A 368 -7.62 -16.33 9.67
C GLY A 368 -7.72 -14.82 9.64
N GLU A 369 -7.15 -14.12 10.63
CA GLU A 369 -7.14 -12.66 10.74
C GLU A 369 -5.76 -12.15 11.17
N ALA A 370 -5.45 -10.89 10.87
CA ALA A 370 -4.25 -10.22 11.31
C ALA A 370 -4.47 -8.72 11.52
N GLN A 371 -3.92 -8.19 12.62
CA GLN A 371 -3.82 -6.76 12.85
C GLN A 371 -2.44 -6.29 12.41
N GLU A 372 -2.39 -5.30 11.51
CA GLU A 372 -1.14 -4.65 11.11
C GLU A 372 -0.86 -3.43 11.99
N LEU A 373 0.40 -3.27 12.39
CA LEU A 373 0.90 -2.06 13.03
C LEU A 373 2.18 -1.64 12.30
N PHE A 374 2.19 -0.45 11.68
CA PHE A 374 3.30 -0.01 10.85
C PHE A 374 3.55 1.51 10.92
N PHE A 375 4.81 1.89 10.77
CA PHE A 375 5.27 3.28 10.83
C PHE A 375 6.62 3.44 10.11
N LEU A 376 7.06 4.68 9.96
CA LEU A 376 8.41 5.00 9.50
C LEU A 376 9.33 5.30 10.70
N THR A 377 10.55 4.83 10.58
CA THR A 377 11.66 5.06 11.52
C THR A 377 12.99 5.03 10.77
N THR A 378 14.11 4.87 11.45
CA THR A 378 15.42 4.51 10.88
C THR A 378 15.78 3.08 11.25
N LEU A 379 16.57 2.41 10.43
CA LEU A 379 16.85 0.99 10.61
C LEU A 379 17.62 0.70 11.91
N ASP A 380 18.51 1.60 12.35
CA ASP A 380 19.25 1.50 13.61
C ASP A 380 18.36 1.56 14.84
N ARG A 381 17.17 2.17 14.73
CA ARG A 381 16.19 2.22 15.83
C ARG A 381 15.22 1.02 15.83
N ALA A 382 15.15 0.26 14.73
CA ALA A 382 14.22 -0.85 14.62
C ALA A 382 14.33 -1.86 15.77
N PRO A 383 15.51 -2.26 16.27
CA PRO A 383 15.62 -3.19 17.40
C PRO A 383 14.88 -2.69 18.65
N SER A 384 14.98 -1.40 18.96
CA SER A 384 14.31 -0.83 20.14
C SER A 384 12.77 -0.85 20.00
N PHE A 385 12.24 -0.69 18.78
CA PHE A 385 10.79 -0.81 18.51
C PHE A 385 10.32 -2.26 18.59
N VAL A 386 11.14 -3.20 18.12
CA VAL A 386 10.88 -4.64 18.25
C VAL A 386 10.80 -5.05 19.74
N ALA A 387 11.71 -4.55 20.56
CA ALA A 387 11.67 -4.78 22.00
C ALA A 387 10.37 -4.20 22.62
N THR A 388 10.00 -2.97 22.26
CA THR A 388 8.79 -2.31 22.80
C THR A 388 7.51 -3.06 22.45
N ILE A 389 7.37 -3.58 21.22
CA ILE A 389 6.19 -4.38 20.87
C ILE A 389 6.18 -5.72 21.61
N GLY A 390 7.32 -6.37 21.76
CA GLY A 390 7.45 -7.61 22.53
C GLY A 390 7.05 -7.44 24.00
N ASP A 391 7.55 -6.38 24.65
CA ASP A 391 7.18 -6.04 26.03
C ASP A 391 5.67 -5.76 26.16
N THR A 392 5.11 -5.02 25.19
CA THR A 392 3.67 -4.70 25.21
C THR A 392 2.83 -5.96 24.98
N ALA A 393 3.26 -6.85 24.10
CA ALA A 393 2.63 -8.15 23.86
C ALA A 393 2.62 -9.00 25.14
N GLY A 394 3.76 -9.05 25.86
CA GLY A 394 3.84 -9.75 27.17
C GLY A 394 2.86 -9.21 28.19
N MET A 395 2.70 -7.87 28.28
CA MET A 395 1.72 -7.24 29.19
C MET A 395 0.27 -7.62 28.84
N GLN A 396 -0.02 -7.77 27.56
CA GLN A 396 -1.35 -8.15 27.05
C GLN A 396 -1.52 -9.67 26.90
N GLN A 397 -0.55 -10.47 27.37
CA GLN A 397 -0.55 -11.93 27.27
C GLN A 397 -0.72 -12.43 25.81
N TYR A 398 -0.19 -11.67 24.86
CA TYR A 398 -0.12 -12.09 23.47
C TYR A 398 1.22 -12.80 23.21
N PRO A 399 1.24 -13.95 22.52
CA PRO A 399 2.47 -14.70 22.24
C PRO A 399 3.46 -13.85 21.40
N ALA A 400 4.59 -13.48 22.00
CA ALA A 400 5.58 -12.65 21.30
C ALA A 400 6.17 -13.36 20.08
N GLU A 401 6.21 -14.68 20.10
CA GLU A 401 6.63 -15.53 18.99
C GLU A 401 5.68 -15.50 17.79
N ASP A 402 4.44 -15.05 17.97
CA ASP A 402 3.47 -14.85 16.88
C ASP A 402 3.61 -13.47 16.21
N ILE A 403 4.49 -12.61 16.68
CA ILE A 403 4.71 -11.30 16.06
C ILE A 403 5.57 -11.46 14.81
N GLY A 404 4.96 -11.34 13.62
CA GLY A 404 5.69 -11.21 12.37
C GLY A 404 6.30 -9.82 12.25
N VAL A 405 7.61 -9.73 11.99
CA VAL A 405 8.31 -8.44 11.82
C VAL A 405 8.85 -8.33 10.42
N TYR A 406 8.50 -7.24 9.73
CA TYR A 406 9.00 -6.86 8.43
C TYR A 406 9.61 -5.45 8.47
N LEU A 407 10.88 -5.35 8.06
CA LEU A 407 11.61 -4.10 7.99
C LEU A 407 12.02 -3.83 6.55
N GLN A 408 11.50 -2.75 5.98
CA GLN A 408 11.81 -2.33 4.62
C GLN A 408 12.58 -1.02 4.63
N PRO A 409 13.89 -1.04 4.32
CA PRO A 409 14.61 0.20 4.06
C PRO A 409 13.96 0.96 2.90
N VAL A 410 13.74 2.26 3.08
CA VAL A 410 13.18 3.16 2.08
C VAL A 410 14.12 4.34 1.85
N HIS A 411 14.00 5.02 0.71
CA HIS A 411 14.85 6.17 0.37
C HIS A 411 16.34 5.87 0.48
N GLN A 412 16.78 4.72 0.01
CA GLN A 412 18.16 4.28 0.06
C GLN A 412 18.73 4.24 1.50
N GLY A 413 17.88 3.94 2.48
CA GLY A 413 18.27 3.82 3.90
C GLY A 413 18.16 5.10 4.73
N VAL A 414 17.64 6.19 4.16
CA VAL A 414 17.28 7.39 4.95
C VAL A 414 16.17 7.08 5.95
N GLY A 415 15.27 6.16 5.58
CA GLY A 415 14.19 5.68 6.44
C GLY A 415 14.05 4.16 6.38
N CYS A 416 13.26 3.64 7.30
CA CYS A 416 12.86 2.25 7.36
C CYS A 416 11.37 2.16 7.69
N HIS A 417 10.62 1.46 6.84
CA HIS A 417 9.28 1.02 7.21
C HIS A 417 9.41 -0.16 8.16
N CYS A 418 8.84 -0.01 9.33
CA CYS A 418 8.75 -1.06 10.35
C CYS A 418 7.30 -1.52 10.43
N GLU A 419 7.06 -2.81 10.26
CA GLU A 419 5.72 -3.41 10.28
C GLU A 419 5.70 -4.63 11.18
N PHE A 420 4.66 -4.70 12.01
CA PHE A 420 4.31 -5.84 12.84
C PHE A 420 3.00 -6.44 12.36
N VAL A 421 3.00 -7.74 12.14
CA VAL A 421 1.83 -8.54 11.79
C VAL A 421 1.45 -9.36 13.03
N LEU A 422 0.23 -9.16 13.52
CA LEU A 422 -0.29 -9.76 14.74
C LEU A 422 -1.48 -10.68 14.40
N PRO A 423 -1.26 -11.96 14.10
CA PRO A 423 -2.33 -12.90 13.76
C PRO A 423 -3.24 -13.18 14.95
N PHE A 424 -4.53 -13.35 14.69
CA PHE A 424 -5.52 -13.74 15.69
C PHE A 424 -6.71 -14.46 15.06
N SER A 425 -7.49 -15.16 15.89
CA SER A 425 -8.72 -15.80 15.46
C SER A 425 -9.94 -14.96 15.80
N ARG A 426 -10.72 -14.61 14.76
CA ARG A 426 -11.97 -13.83 14.93
C ARG A 426 -13.04 -14.57 15.73
N SER A 427 -13.04 -15.90 15.69
CA SER A 427 -13.96 -16.73 16.47
C SER A 427 -13.66 -16.71 17.98
N ASN A 428 -12.44 -16.33 18.37
CA ASN A 428 -12.01 -16.23 19.76
C ASN A 428 -12.14 -14.78 20.25
N GLN A 429 -13.25 -14.46 20.93
CA GLN A 429 -13.54 -13.11 21.44
C GLN A 429 -12.47 -12.60 22.41
N ALA A 430 -11.83 -13.47 23.17
CA ALA A 430 -10.74 -13.10 24.07
C ALA A 430 -9.49 -12.68 23.29
N GLU A 431 -9.16 -13.35 22.18
CA GLU A 431 -8.09 -12.91 21.28
C GLU A 431 -8.42 -11.58 20.62
N VAL A 432 -9.63 -11.40 20.12
CA VAL A 432 -10.07 -10.13 19.51
C VAL A 432 -9.89 -8.97 20.49
N LYS A 433 -10.34 -9.10 21.72
CA LYS A 433 -10.16 -8.07 22.76
C LYS A 433 -8.68 -7.80 23.04
N ARG A 434 -7.89 -8.86 23.21
CA ARG A 434 -6.46 -8.77 23.47
C ARG A 434 -5.71 -8.03 22.35
N ILE A 435 -6.03 -8.34 21.10
CA ILE A 435 -5.42 -7.66 19.94
C ILE A 435 -5.79 -6.18 19.90
N GLN A 436 -7.03 -5.82 20.20
CA GLN A 436 -7.45 -4.41 20.25
C GLN A 436 -6.71 -3.64 21.34
N GLU A 437 -6.54 -4.22 22.53
CA GLU A 437 -5.78 -3.64 23.64
C GLU A 437 -4.30 -3.53 23.29
N LEU A 438 -3.70 -4.59 22.74
CA LEU A 438 -2.31 -4.60 22.28
C LEU A 438 -2.07 -3.53 21.20
N PHE A 439 -2.91 -3.47 20.18
CA PHE A 439 -2.80 -2.48 19.11
C PHE A 439 -2.83 -1.05 19.63
N ARG A 440 -3.79 -0.75 20.53
CA ARG A 440 -3.92 0.56 21.13
C ARG A 440 -2.69 0.93 21.97
N ASP A 441 -2.30 0.07 22.92
CA ASP A 441 -1.23 0.34 23.85
C ASP A 441 0.13 0.39 23.16
N ALA A 442 0.38 -0.51 22.21
CA ALA A 442 1.58 -0.48 21.38
C ALA A 442 1.65 0.80 20.53
N SER A 443 0.55 1.21 19.89
CA SER A 443 0.51 2.45 19.10
C SER A 443 0.93 3.66 19.92
N TYR A 444 0.42 3.83 21.14
CA TYR A 444 0.80 4.94 22.02
C TYR A 444 2.27 4.88 22.48
N ARG A 445 2.77 3.69 22.84
CA ARG A 445 4.16 3.52 23.27
C ARG A 445 5.14 3.80 22.16
N LEU A 446 4.89 3.23 20.97
CA LEU A 446 5.72 3.42 19.79
C LEU A 446 5.71 4.89 19.33
N PHE A 447 4.55 5.55 19.33
CA PHE A 447 4.45 6.99 19.01
C PHE A 447 5.30 7.84 19.96
N ARG A 448 5.21 7.62 21.26
CA ARG A 448 6.05 8.33 22.27
C ARG A 448 7.54 8.05 22.08
N GLN A 449 7.90 6.88 21.57
CA GLN A 449 9.27 6.51 21.23
C GLN A 449 9.74 7.16 19.92
N GLY A 450 8.85 7.82 19.17
CA GLY A 450 9.13 8.51 17.92
C GLY A 450 8.87 7.71 16.66
N ALA A 451 7.99 6.71 16.71
CA ALA A 451 7.43 6.08 15.51
C ALA A 451 6.59 7.11 14.73
N TYR A 452 6.85 7.26 13.43
CA TYR A 452 6.11 8.17 12.58
C TYR A 452 5.06 7.42 11.76
N PHE A 453 3.80 7.52 12.17
CA PHE A 453 2.66 6.95 11.43
C PHE A 453 2.37 7.76 10.17
N SER A 454 3.17 7.56 9.12
CA SER A 454 3.11 8.32 7.86
C SER A 454 1.85 8.06 7.03
N ARG A 455 1.13 7.00 7.34
CA ARG A 455 -0.17 6.61 6.79
C ARG A 455 -1.15 6.46 7.95
N PRO A 456 -1.66 7.59 8.49
CA PRO A 456 -2.38 7.58 9.76
C PRO A 456 -3.84 7.14 9.58
N TYR A 457 -4.10 5.84 9.77
CA TYR A 457 -5.44 5.26 9.77
C TYR A 457 -6.04 5.29 11.19
N GLY A 458 -7.36 5.48 11.28
CA GLY A 458 -8.10 5.41 12.53
C GLY A 458 -7.48 6.27 13.64
N MET A 459 -7.19 5.67 14.80
CA MET A 459 -6.62 6.39 15.96
C MET A 459 -5.26 7.05 15.70
N TRP A 460 -4.49 6.56 14.73
CA TRP A 460 -3.21 7.18 14.38
C TRP A 460 -3.38 8.57 13.78
N ALA A 461 -4.52 8.83 13.12
CA ALA A 461 -4.82 10.16 12.60
C ALA A 461 -4.92 11.18 13.74
N ASP A 462 -5.65 10.86 14.81
CA ASP A 462 -5.72 11.71 16.00
C ASP A 462 -4.34 11.93 16.64
N MET A 463 -3.54 10.87 16.75
CA MET A 463 -2.19 10.96 17.33
C MET A 463 -1.26 11.88 16.53
N VAL A 464 -1.29 11.78 15.20
CA VAL A 464 -0.39 12.54 14.31
C VAL A 464 -0.86 13.99 14.17
N PHE A 465 -2.15 14.21 13.90
CA PHE A 465 -2.65 15.57 13.60
C PHE A 465 -2.87 16.42 14.85
N ASN A 466 -3.12 15.80 16.00
CA ASN A 466 -3.20 16.56 17.27
C ASN A 466 -1.81 16.92 17.84
N ALA A 467 -0.72 16.40 17.25
CA ALA A 467 0.63 16.75 17.68
C ALA A 467 1.00 18.21 17.36
N ASP A 468 0.44 18.80 16.28
CA ASP A 468 0.66 20.19 15.89
C ASP A 468 -0.59 20.82 15.26
N GLY A 469 -1.21 21.74 15.99
CA GLY A 469 -2.40 22.45 15.55
C GLY A 469 -2.17 23.36 14.33
N GLY A 470 -0.96 23.89 14.14
CA GLY A 470 -0.60 24.69 12.97
C GLY A 470 -0.65 23.89 11.68
N THR A 471 -0.02 22.71 11.68
CA THR A 471 -0.03 21.78 10.56
C THR A 471 -1.45 21.32 10.24
N MET A 472 -2.22 20.93 11.26
CA MET A 472 -3.62 20.51 11.08
C MET A 472 -4.46 21.62 10.41
N ASN A 473 -4.34 22.87 10.88
CA ASN A 473 -5.08 23.99 10.31
C ASN A 473 -4.68 24.28 8.86
N ALA A 474 -3.40 24.18 8.51
CA ALA A 474 -2.93 24.34 7.14
C ALA A 474 -3.53 23.27 6.21
N ILE A 475 -3.54 22.02 6.63
CA ILE A 475 -4.10 20.88 5.85
C ILE A 475 -5.62 21.07 5.67
N ARG A 476 -6.34 21.50 6.70
CA ARG A 476 -7.79 21.81 6.59
C ARG A 476 -8.08 22.94 5.60
N LYS A 477 -7.24 23.99 5.55
CA LYS A 477 -7.37 25.04 4.53
C LYS A 477 -7.15 24.51 3.11
N ILE A 478 -6.18 23.63 2.92
CA ILE A 478 -5.95 22.97 1.63
C ILE A 478 -7.16 22.10 1.26
N LYS A 479 -7.69 21.32 2.19
CA LYS A 479 -8.91 20.52 1.99
C LYS A 479 -10.07 21.39 1.52
N ALA A 480 -10.31 22.53 2.16
CA ALA A 480 -11.40 23.46 1.81
C ALA A 480 -11.28 24.06 0.39
N ILE A 481 -10.07 24.10 -0.19
CA ILE A 481 -9.88 24.51 -1.60
C ILE A 481 -10.37 23.44 -2.56
N PHE A 482 -10.02 22.17 -2.29
CA PHE A 482 -10.30 21.05 -3.20
C PHE A 482 -11.63 20.37 -2.94
N ASP A 483 -12.17 20.49 -1.73
CA ASP A 483 -13.44 19.88 -1.31
C ASP A 483 -14.16 20.79 -0.32
N PRO A 484 -14.72 21.91 -0.78
CA PRO A 484 -15.30 22.95 0.07
C PRO A 484 -16.50 22.48 0.90
N HIS A 485 -17.23 21.46 0.43
CA HIS A 485 -18.39 20.91 1.12
C HIS A 485 -18.06 19.66 1.96
N ASN A 486 -16.77 19.26 2.01
CA ASN A 486 -16.30 18.08 2.73
C ASN A 486 -17.07 16.81 2.37
N VAL A 487 -17.35 16.60 1.07
CA VAL A 487 -18.04 15.41 0.58
C VAL A 487 -17.12 14.21 0.37
N MET A 488 -15.79 14.44 0.21
CA MET A 488 -14.83 13.37 -0.04
C MET A 488 -14.35 12.75 1.28
N ASN A 489 -14.82 11.53 1.52
CA ASN A 489 -14.44 10.63 2.64
C ASN A 489 -14.27 11.38 3.98
N PRO A 490 -15.31 12.10 4.45
CA PRO A 490 -15.22 12.86 5.68
C PRO A 490 -14.93 11.96 6.89
N GLY A 491 -14.27 12.53 7.92
CA GLY A 491 -13.85 11.78 9.11
C GLY A 491 -12.55 10.98 8.93
N LYS A 492 -11.87 11.12 7.80
CA LYS A 492 -10.52 10.58 7.60
C LYS A 492 -9.47 11.67 7.81
N LEU A 493 -8.28 11.25 8.25
CA LEU A 493 -7.19 12.16 8.61
C LEU A 493 -7.64 13.16 9.70
N CYS A 494 -7.69 14.43 9.38
CA CYS A 494 -8.15 15.50 10.29
C CYS A 494 -9.39 16.24 9.76
N PHE A 495 -10.20 15.62 8.89
CA PHE A 495 -11.32 16.24 8.16
C PHE A 495 -12.69 15.85 8.65
#